data_8bae3f7c030a62f129199bdd8e43f160
#
_entry.id   8bae3f7c030a62f129199bdd8e43f160
#
_cell.length_a   1.000
_cell.length_b   1.000
_cell.length_c   1.000
_cell.angle_alpha   90.00
_cell.angle_beta   90.00
_cell.angle_gamma   90.00
#
_symmetry.space_group_name_H-M   'P 1'
#
loop_
_entity.id
_entity.type
_entity.pdbx_description
1 polymer ?
#
loop_
_entity_poly.entity_id
_entity_poly.type
_entity_poly.pdbx_seq_one_letter_code
_entity_poly.pdbx_strand_id
1 'polypeptide(L)'
;MGELRPGSGVHYPGSVGELRSWFGTDEDCLDYLDWLRWPEGFVCPRCGHLGGWAVADGGYKCAGCGARTSVTAGTLFDRRRTPLTVWFEACWSFASGKDGMSALSLQRSLEIGSYATAWAMLHRLRSVLVRPGRDRLTGTVEVEETYIGGEEPGLRGGRAKGKKVLVGVAVEVTEPRGFGRARMQILTDASAGTLHPFITAHVEPGARVITDGWTGYQGLDKLGYTHEPRSQRAARARGEDPGGLLPGVHRIASLAKRWLLGTHQGSVQEAHLQSYLDEFVFRFNRRRSRSRGMVFYRLLELAVAHEPVRYRQLVANPQPKRVPPRPPPGGGHPPSLDRPRAARPWRTS
;
A
#
# COMPACT_ATOMS: atom_id res chain seq x y z
N MET A 1 -22.79 5.28 -17.17
CA MET A 1 -23.37 4.62 -16.00
C MET A 1 -22.36 4.78 -14.89
N GLY A 2 -22.71 5.49 -13.79
CA GLY A 2 -21.78 5.76 -12.69
C GLY A 2 -21.42 4.46 -11.97
N GLU A 3 -20.14 4.24 -11.72
CA GLU A 3 -19.67 3.15 -10.87
C GLU A 3 -20.35 3.28 -9.49
N LEU A 4 -21.17 2.32 -9.13
CA LEU A 4 -21.75 2.21 -7.78
C LEU A 4 -20.59 2.10 -6.77
N ARG A 5 -20.43 3.13 -5.95
CA ARG A 5 -19.39 3.12 -4.91
C ARG A 5 -19.79 2.13 -3.81
N PRO A 6 -18.86 1.24 -3.36
CA PRO A 6 -19.15 0.35 -2.26
C PRO A 6 -19.67 1.10 -1.03
N GLY A 7 -20.75 0.59 -0.42
CA GLY A 7 -21.43 1.20 0.74
C GLY A 7 -21.09 0.51 2.06
N SER A 8 -21.02 1.31 3.13
CA SER A 8 -20.87 0.82 4.51
C SER A 8 -22.13 0.07 4.95
N GLY A 9 -21.99 -1.01 5.71
CA GLY A 9 -23.11 -1.86 6.12
C GLY A 9 -23.69 -2.76 5.02
N VAL A 10 -23.23 -2.63 3.77
CA VAL A 10 -23.69 -3.41 2.62
C VAL A 10 -22.55 -4.19 1.98
N HIS A 11 -21.43 -3.53 1.68
CA HIS A 11 -20.27 -4.12 1.01
C HIS A 11 -19.10 -4.32 1.96
N TYR A 12 -19.05 -3.55 3.05
CA TYR A 12 -18.01 -3.64 4.07
C TYR A 12 -18.54 -3.17 5.43
N PRO A 13 -18.01 -3.69 6.54
CA PRO A 13 -18.42 -3.25 7.88
C PRO A 13 -18.02 -1.80 8.13
N GLY A 14 -18.89 -1.02 8.77
CA GLY A 14 -18.63 0.37 9.15
C GLY A 14 -17.94 0.50 10.51
N SER A 15 -17.99 -0.56 11.33
CA SER A 15 -17.45 -0.59 12.69
C SER A 15 -16.79 -1.92 13.03
N VAL A 16 -16.00 -1.96 14.11
CA VAL A 16 -15.42 -3.21 14.61
C VAL A 16 -16.49 -4.18 15.13
N GLY A 17 -17.61 -3.67 15.65
CA GLY A 17 -18.74 -4.49 16.05
C GLY A 17 -19.37 -5.22 14.87
N GLU A 18 -19.62 -4.48 13.78
CA GLU A 18 -20.08 -5.08 12.53
C GLU A 18 -19.08 -6.06 11.95
N LEU A 19 -17.76 -5.74 11.97
CA LEU A 19 -16.72 -6.67 11.53
C LEU A 19 -16.85 -8.03 12.23
N ARG A 20 -16.97 -8.03 13.56
CA ARG A 20 -17.08 -9.26 14.36
C ARG A 20 -18.40 -9.97 14.15
N SER A 21 -19.49 -9.23 13.93
CA SER A 21 -20.78 -9.80 13.59
C SER A 21 -20.80 -10.46 12.21
N TRP A 22 -20.10 -9.86 11.22
CA TRP A 22 -20.06 -10.38 9.85
C TRP A 22 -19.12 -11.56 9.67
N PHE A 23 -18.05 -11.61 10.43
CA PHE A 23 -16.92 -12.53 10.25
C PHE A 23 -16.63 -13.32 11.53
N GLY A 24 -17.67 -13.93 12.08
CA GLY A 24 -17.59 -14.74 13.31
C GLY A 24 -16.91 -16.08 13.10
N THR A 25 -16.93 -16.62 11.87
CA THR A 25 -16.35 -17.91 11.51
C THR A 25 -15.40 -17.79 10.31
N ASP A 26 -14.55 -18.79 10.10
CA ASP A 26 -13.68 -18.87 8.89
C ASP A 26 -14.53 -19.02 7.62
N GLU A 27 -15.70 -19.65 7.69
CA GLU A 27 -16.64 -19.77 6.58
C GLU A 27 -17.18 -18.40 6.13
N ASP A 28 -17.58 -17.55 7.07
CA ASP A 28 -18.04 -16.17 6.74
C ASP A 28 -16.93 -15.39 6.02
N CYS A 29 -15.71 -15.55 6.49
CA CYS A 29 -14.53 -14.92 5.87
C CYS A 29 -14.27 -15.48 4.47
N LEU A 30 -14.34 -16.81 4.28
CA LEU A 30 -14.17 -17.46 2.97
C LEU A 30 -15.22 -16.98 1.98
N ASP A 31 -16.46 -16.91 2.40
CA ASP A 31 -17.56 -16.42 1.60
C ASP A 31 -17.35 -14.99 1.11
N TYR A 32 -16.83 -14.12 1.98
CA TYR A 32 -16.54 -12.75 1.62
C TYR A 32 -15.35 -12.65 0.65
N LEU A 33 -14.28 -13.45 0.87
CA LEU A 33 -13.14 -13.52 -0.05
C LEU A 33 -13.53 -14.11 -1.41
N ASP A 34 -14.43 -15.09 -1.43
CA ASP A 34 -14.97 -15.66 -2.67
C ASP A 34 -15.71 -14.59 -3.48
N TRP A 35 -16.58 -13.82 -2.83
CA TRP A 35 -17.27 -12.70 -3.47
C TRP A 35 -16.32 -11.62 -4.00
N LEU A 36 -15.28 -11.26 -3.25
CA LEU A 36 -14.27 -10.30 -3.70
C LEU A 36 -13.46 -10.83 -4.89
N ARG A 37 -13.15 -12.13 -4.88
CA ARG A 37 -12.28 -12.73 -5.89
C ARG A 37 -12.99 -13.01 -7.20
N TRP A 38 -14.24 -13.42 -7.13
CA TRP A 38 -15.05 -13.85 -8.28
C TRP A 38 -16.45 -13.23 -8.23
N PRO A 39 -16.56 -11.92 -8.37
CA PRO A 39 -17.83 -11.22 -8.24
C PRO A 39 -18.87 -11.66 -9.29
N GLU A 40 -18.42 -12.07 -10.48
CA GLU A 40 -19.26 -12.59 -11.57
C GLU A 40 -19.37 -14.11 -11.58
N GLY A 41 -18.80 -14.81 -10.59
CA GLY A 41 -18.73 -16.24 -10.50
C GLY A 41 -17.32 -16.78 -10.74
N PHE A 42 -17.13 -18.06 -10.39
CA PHE A 42 -15.82 -18.70 -10.41
C PHE A 42 -15.14 -18.65 -11.78
N VAL A 43 -13.89 -18.16 -11.79
CA VAL A 43 -12.97 -18.19 -12.94
C VAL A 43 -11.77 -19.05 -12.55
N CYS A 44 -11.50 -20.09 -13.33
CA CYS A 44 -10.40 -21.00 -13.05
C CYS A 44 -9.04 -20.31 -13.20
N PRO A 45 -8.20 -20.21 -12.15
CA PRO A 45 -6.89 -19.58 -12.26
C PRO A 45 -5.88 -20.37 -13.09
N ARG A 46 -6.18 -21.65 -13.41
CA ARG A 46 -5.31 -22.51 -14.21
C ARG A 46 -5.55 -22.38 -15.70
N CYS A 47 -6.81 -22.35 -16.15
CA CYS A 47 -7.15 -22.37 -17.58
C CYS A 47 -8.03 -21.21 -18.05
N GLY A 48 -8.46 -20.31 -17.14
CA GLY A 48 -9.32 -19.18 -17.48
C GLY A 48 -10.78 -19.52 -17.75
N HIS A 49 -11.19 -20.81 -17.67
CA HIS A 49 -12.56 -21.24 -17.92
C HIS A 49 -13.53 -20.61 -16.90
N LEU A 50 -14.66 -20.12 -17.38
CA LEU A 50 -15.74 -19.57 -16.58
C LEU A 50 -16.66 -20.69 -16.11
N GLY A 51 -16.85 -20.78 -14.79
CA GLY A 51 -17.75 -21.75 -14.18
C GLY A 51 -17.08 -23.03 -13.68
N GLY A 52 -17.74 -23.62 -12.73
CA GLY A 52 -17.36 -24.82 -12.00
C GLY A 52 -18.40 -25.07 -10.92
N TRP A 53 -18.18 -26.08 -10.12
CA TRP A 53 -19.07 -26.41 -8.99
C TRP A 53 -18.31 -26.35 -7.67
N ALA A 54 -18.99 -25.87 -6.64
CA ALA A 54 -18.47 -25.85 -5.29
C ALA A 54 -18.20 -27.29 -4.79
N VAL A 55 -17.14 -27.47 -4.02
CA VAL A 55 -16.79 -28.74 -3.38
C VAL A 55 -16.83 -28.57 -1.86
N ALA A 56 -17.02 -29.69 -1.15
CA ALA A 56 -17.27 -29.70 0.29
C ALA A 56 -16.17 -29.03 1.14
N ASP A 57 -14.95 -28.90 0.60
CA ASP A 57 -13.82 -28.22 1.27
C ASP A 57 -13.81 -26.70 1.11
N GLY A 58 -14.91 -26.10 0.64
CA GLY A 58 -15.04 -24.65 0.45
C GLY A 58 -14.31 -24.08 -0.76
N GLY A 59 -13.97 -24.93 -1.74
CA GLY A 59 -13.34 -24.52 -3.00
C GLY A 59 -14.22 -24.82 -4.22
N TYR A 60 -13.61 -24.77 -5.40
CA TYR A 60 -14.24 -25.03 -6.69
C TYR A 60 -13.49 -26.11 -7.48
N LYS A 61 -14.24 -26.92 -8.23
CA LYS A 61 -13.71 -27.77 -9.28
C LYS A 61 -14.09 -27.15 -10.63
N CYS A 62 -13.10 -26.86 -11.47
CA CYS A 62 -13.29 -26.23 -12.77
C CYS A 62 -14.04 -27.16 -13.74
N ALA A 63 -15.05 -26.64 -14.43
CA ALA A 63 -15.78 -27.40 -15.46
C ALA A 63 -14.93 -27.69 -16.70
N GLY A 64 -13.98 -26.83 -17.04
CA GLY A 64 -13.15 -26.98 -18.24
C GLY A 64 -11.96 -27.94 -18.07
N CYS A 65 -11.20 -27.83 -16.98
CA CYS A 65 -9.96 -28.60 -16.80
C CYS A 65 -9.96 -29.53 -15.58
N GLY A 66 -11.04 -29.61 -14.80
CA GLY A 66 -11.15 -30.44 -13.62
C GLY A 66 -10.28 -30.03 -12.43
N ALA A 67 -9.51 -28.93 -12.53
CA ALA A 67 -8.63 -28.48 -11.47
C ALA A 67 -9.43 -28.03 -10.24
N ARG A 68 -8.94 -28.40 -9.04
CA ARG A 68 -9.51 -27.93 -7.76
C ARG A 68 -8.79 -26.66 -7.34
N THR A 69 -9.54 -25.68 -6.86
CA THR A 69 -9.03 -24.37 -6.43
C THR A 69 -9.77 -23.94 -5.17
N SER A 70 -9.06 -23.76 -4.06
CA SER A 70 -9.66 -23.12 -2.88
C SER A 70 -9.77 -21.61 -3.07
N VAL A 71 -10.70 -20.98 -2.33
CA VAL A 71 -10.90 -19.52 -2.38
C VAL A 71 -9.61 -18.75 -2.08
N THR A 72 -8.75 -19.28 -1.21
CA THR A 72 -7.51 -18.62 -0.82
C THR A 72 -6.28 -19.00 -1.66
N ALA A 73 -6.37 -20.05 -2.48
CA ALA A 73 -5.23 -20.51 -3.30
C ALA A 73 -4.77 -19.43 -4.29
N GLY A 74 -3.47 -19.12 -4.30
CA GLY A 74 -2.90 -18.10 -5.18
C GLY A 74 -3.19 -16.66 -4.76
N THR A 75 -3.71 -16.43 -3.55
CA THR A 75 -3.92 -15.11 -2.95
C THR A 75 -2.92 -14.85 -1.81
N LEU A 76 -2.99 -13.67 -1.19
CA LEU A 76 -2.21 -13.38 0.02
C LEU A 76 -2.45 -14.41 1.14
N PHE A 77 -3.65 -14.97 1.20
CA PHE A 77 -4.09 -15.94 2.23
C PHE A 77 -3.74 -17.40 1.90
N ASP A 78 -2.99 -17.64 0.82
CA ASP A 78 -2.63 -18.99 0.40
C ASP A 78 -1.79 -19.71 1.45
N ARG A 79 -2.13 -21.00 1.72
CA ARG A 79 -1.46 -21.87 2.71
C ARG A 79 -1.31 -21.25 4.09
N ARG A 80 -2.30 -20.48 4.53
CA ARG A 80 -2.34 -19.93 5.89
C ARG A 80 -2.49 -21.05 6.92
N ARG A 81 -1.90 -20.83 8.10
CA ARG A 81 -2.15 -21.67 9.30
C ARG A 81 -3.00 -20.92 10.34
N THR A 82 -2.92 -19.59 10.32
CA THR A 82 -3.73 -18.72 11.17
C THR A 82 -5.16 -18.65 10.63
N PRO A 83 -6.21 -18.72 11.47
CA PRO A 83 -7.61 -18.58 11.06
C PRO A 83 -7.86 -17.29 10.27
N LEU A 84 -8.85 -17.31 9.37
CA LEU A 84 -9.23 -16.13 8.60
C LEU A 84 -9.84 -15.05 9.46
N THR A 85 -10.58 -15.42 10.49
CA THR A 85 -11.11 -14.48 11.49
C THR A 85 -10.00 -13.61 12.07
N VAL A 86 -8.87 -14.20 12.46
CA VAL A 86 -7.67 -13.48 12.94
C VAL A 86 -7.06 -12.61 11.83
N TRP A 87 -7.03 -13.08 10.59
CA TRP A 87 -6.57 -12.29 9.45
C TRP A 87 -7.44 -11.07 9.19
N PHE A 88 -8.77 -11.21 9.29
CA PHE A 88 -9.71 -10.12 9.08
C PHE A 88 -9.59 -9.06 10.19
N GLU A 89 -9.44 -9.47 11.45
CA GLU A 89 -9.14 -8.54 12.54
C GLU A 89 -7.79 -7.86 12.36
N ALA A 90 -6.77 -8.58 11.89
CA ALA A 90 -5.47 -7.98 11.54
C ALA A 90 -5.61 -6.95 10.41
N CYS A 91 -6.34 -7.28 9.34
CA CYS A 91 -6.62 -6.36 8.22
C CYS A 91 -7.38 -5.11 8.68
N TRP A 92 -8.37 -5.29 9.57
CA TRP A 92 -9.12 -4.18 10.15
C TRP A 92 -8.23 -3.27 10.98
N SER A 93 -7.48 -3.82 11.91
CA SER A 93 -6.54 -3.09 12.77
C SER A 93 -5.48 -2.36 11.93
N PHE A 94 -4.96 -3.02 10.91
CA PHE A 94 -4.03 -2.44 9.96
C PHE A 94 -4.64 -1.28 9.16
N ALA A 95 -5.90 -1.37 8.74
CA ALA A 95 -6.58 -0.35 7.95
C ALA A 95 -7.09 0.83 8.80
N SER A 96 -7.56 0.58 10.03
CA SER A 96 -8.24 1.56 10.88
C SER A 96 -7.30 2.33 11.81
N GLY A 97 -6.19 1.73 12.24
CA GLY A 97 -5.25 2.35 13.18
C GLY A 97 -4.60 3.61 12.59
N LYS A 98 -4.64 4.73 13.32
CA LYS A 98 -4.05 6.00 12.89
C LYS A 98 -2.51 5.90 12.73
N ASP A 99 -1.87 5.32 13.72
CA ASP A 99 -0.40 5.31 13.84
C ASP A 99 0.21 3.98 13.37
N GLY A 100 -0.57 3.13 12.70
CA GLY A 100 -0.12 1.80 12.32
C GLY A 100 -0.06 0.83 13.48
N MET A 101 0.62 -0.30 13.27
CA MET A 101 0.74 -1.34 14.27
C MET A 101 2.10 -2.03 14.18
N SER A 102 2.75 -2.23 15.31
CA SER A 102 3.95 -3.06 15.39
C SER A 102 3.58 -4.55 15.40
N ALA A 103 4.53 -5.42 15.03
CA ALA A 103 4.29 -6.86 15.08
C ALA A 103 4.03 -7.36 16.51
N LEU A 104 4.67 -6.74 17.50
CA LEU A 104 4.44 -7.08 18.91
C LEU A 104 3.04 -6.65 19.38
N SER A 105 2.57 -5.47 18.94
CA SER A 105 1.20 -5.04 19.24
C SER A 105 0.16 -5.95 18.59
N LEU A 106 0.36 -6.35 17.33
CA LEU A 106 -0.52 -7.28 16.64
C LEU A 106 -0.54 -8.64 17.33
N GLN A 107 0.65 -9.18 17.68
CA GLN A 107 0.78 -10.44 18.39
C GLN A 107 -0.03 -10.45 19.68
N ARG A 108 0.11 -9.39 20.49
CA ARG A 108 -0.56 -9.28 21.80
C ARG A 108 -2.07 -9.06 21.68
N SER A 109 -2.50 -8.21 20.76
CA SER A 109 -3.92 -7.86 20.61
C SER A 109 -4.76 -8.98 20.00
N LEU A 110 -4.17 -9.86 19.20
CA LEU A 110 -4.87 -10.99 18.56
C LEU A 110 -4.37 -12.36 19.07
N GLU A 111 -3.62 -12.39 20.16
CA GLU A 111 -3.12 -13.61 20.81
C GLU A 111 -2.41 -14.57 19.83
N ILE A 112 -1.66 -13.99 18.87
CA ILE A 112 -0.93 -14.78 17.88
C ILE A 112 0.25 -15.49 18.55
N GLY A 113 0.33 -16.81 18.42
CA GLY A 113 1.26 -17.66 19.14
C GLY A 113 2.75 -17.35 18.95
N SER A 114 3.16 -16.59 17.92
CA SER A 114 4.55 -16.17 17.75
C SER A 114 4.68 -14.79 17.12
N TYR A 115 5.74 -14.07 17.54
CA TYR A 115 6.13 -12.80 16.93
C TYR A 115 6.42 -12.94 15.42
N ALA A 116 7.09 -14.02 15.02
CA ALA A 116 7.42 -14.27 13.61
C ALA A 116 6.17 -14.39 12.73
N THR A 117 5.09 -14.98 13.26
CA THR A 117 3.80 -15.07 12.56
C THR A 117 3.17 -13.68 12.42
N ALA A 118 3.08 -12.90 13.48
CA ALA A 118 2.54 -11.54 13.45
C ALA A 118 3.35 -10.62 12.51
N TRP A 119 4.68 -10.71 12.58
CA TRP A 119 5.59 -9.99 11.69
C TRP A 119 5.36 -10.36 10.21
N ALA A 120 5.27 -11.66 9.91
CA ALA A 120 5.02 -12.12 8.55
C ALA A 120 3.64 -11.71 8.03
N MET A 121 2.61 -11.69 8.89
CA MET A 121 1.27 -11.20 8.54
C MET A 121 1.33 -9.72 8.12
N LEU A 122 1.95 -8.86 8.92
CA LEU A 122 2.10 -7.44 8.59
C LEU A 122 2.90 -7.22 7.29
N HIS A 123 4.00 -7.97 7.09
CA HIS A 123 4.77 -7.84 5.86
C HIS A 123 4.04 -8.33 4.62
N ARG A 124 3.21 -9.37 4.74
CA ARG A 124 2.30 -9.78 3.67
C ARG A 124 1.27 -8.69 3.37
N LEU A 125 0.67 -8.06 4.39
CA LEU A 125 -0.25 -6.93 4.18
C LEU A 125 0.46 -5.74 3.52
N ARG A 126 1.70 -5.43 3.91
CA ARG A 126 2.51 -4.38 3.25
C ARG A 126 2.76 -4.67 1.78
N SER A 127 2.98 -5.92 1.39
CA SER A 127 3.28 -6.29 0.00
C SER A 127 2.16 -5.97 -0.99
N VAL A 128 0.91 -5.88 -0.53
CA VAL A 128 -0.25 -5.60 -1.40
C VAL A 128 -0.60 -4.11 -1.53
N LEU A 129 0.06 -3.22 -0.78
CA LEU A 129 -0.34 -1.81 -0.68
C LEU A 129 -0.05 -0.99 -1.92
N VAL A 130 0.89 -1.43 -2.74
CA VAL A 130 1.27 -0.76 -3.98
C VAL A 130 0.55 -1.41 -5.14
N ARG A 131 -0.61 -0.86 -5.51
CA ARG A 131 -1.36 -1.32 -6.69
C ARG A 131 -0.52 -1.10 -7.95
N PRO A 132 -0.37 -2.12 -8.80
CA PRO A 132 0.17 -1.94 -10.14
C PRO A 132 -0.69 -0.98 -10.96
N GLY A 133 -0.05 -0.17 -11.81
CA GLY A 133 -0.77 0.83 -12.60
C GLY A 133 -1.47 1.90 -11.76
N ARG A 134 -1.01 2.14 -10.50
CA ARG A 134 -1.56 3.23 -9.68
C ARG A 134 -1.35 4.58 -10.36
N ASP A 135 -2.33 5.46 -10.26
CA ASP A 135 -2.30 6.79 -10.85
C ASP A 135 -1.05 7.57 -10.38
N ARG A 136 -0.39 8.26 -11.30
CA ARG A 136 0.72 9.15 -10.99
C ARG A 136 0.21 10.39 -10.27
N LEU A 137 1.12 11.13 -9.65
CA LEU A 137 0.85 12.44 -9.06
C LEU A 137 0.66 13.47 -10.17
N THR A 138 -0.26 14.41 -9.99
CA THR A 138 -0.67 15.39 -11.00
C THR A 138 -0.61 16.81 -10.47
N GLY A 139 -0.72 17.80 -11.37
CA GLY A 139 -0.73 19.22 -11.01
C GLY A 139 0.64 19.70 -10.53
N THR A 140 0.68 20.36 -9.38
CA THR A 140 1.93 20.81 -8.75
C THR A 140 2.45 19.75 -7.80
N VAL A 141 3.71 19.33 -7.97
CA VAL A 141 4.35 18.28 -7.18
C VAL A 141 5.68 18.77 -6.63
N GLU A 142 5.85 18.77 -5.31
CA GLU A 142 7.16 18.95 -4.70
C GLU A 142 7.93 17.64 -4.69
N VAL A 143 9.21 17.69 -5.03
CA VAL A 143 10.11 16.53 -5.04
C VAL A 143 11.43 16.88 -4.38
N GLU A 144 11.88 16.05 -3.44
CA GLU A 144 13.17 16.16 -2.76
C GLU A 144 13.60 14.76 -2.28
N GLU A 145 14.88 14.60 -1.98
CA GLU A 145 15.38 13.42 -1.28
C GLU A 145 15.66 13.70 0.20
N THR A 146 15.51 12.68 1.02
CA THR A 146 15.82 12.73 2.45
C THR A 146 16.52 11.46 2.93
N TYR A 147 17.34 11.58 3.97
CA TYR A 147 17.92 10.42 4.62
C TYR A 147 17.03 9.90 5.75
N ILE A 148 16.81 8.59 5.77
CA ILE A 148 16.15 7.85 6.86
C ILE A 148 17.17 6.93 7.51
N GLY A 149 17.25 6.96 8.84
CA GLY A 149 18.17 6.21 9.68
C GLY A 149 18.47 6.95 10.98
N GLY A 150 19.12 6.27 11.93
CA GLY A 150 19.53 6.87 13.21
C GLY A 150 20.63 7.93 13.08
N GLU A 151 20.85 8.69 14.14
CA GLU A 151 22.02 9.55 14.23
C GLU A 151 23.29 8.72 14.28
N GLU A 152 24.29 9.14 13.53
CA GLU A 152 25.63 8.55 13.55
C GLU A 152 26.61 9.57 14.07
N PRO A 153 27.16 9.38 15.31
CA PRO A 153 28.15 10.29 15.85
C PRO A 153 29.39 10.41 14.94
N GLY A 154 29.88 11.62 14.74
CA GLY A 154 31.08 11.90 13.96
C GLY A 154 30.89 12.09 12.45
N LEU A 155 29.70 11.90 11.90
CA LEU A 155 29.43 12.26 10.50
C LEU A 155 29.02 13.74 10.40
N ARG A 156 29.68 14.50 9.51
CA ARG A 156 29.25 15.84 9.14
C ARG A 156 27.85 15.76 8.52
N GLY A 157 26.97 16.69 8.89
CA GLY A 157 25.64 16.81 8.29
C GLY A 157 25.69 16.97 6.75
N GLY A 158 24.54 16.86 6.11
CA GLY A 158 24.40 16.94 4.66
C GLY A 158 24.34 15.57 3.99
N ARG A 159 24.97 15.40 2.82
CA ARG A 159 24.91 14.19 2.00
C ARG A 159 25.89 13.06 2.41
N ALA A 160 26.55 13.18 3.57
CA ALA A 160 27.35 12.07 4.12
C ALA A 160 26.44 10.89 4.47
N LYS A 161 26.52 9.80 3.71
CA LYS A 161 25.53 8.72 3.71
C LYS A 161 25.57 7.88 4.99
N GLY A 162 26.74 7.52 5.50
CA GLY A 162 26.85 6.57 6.60
C GLY A 162 25.99 5.31 6.38
N LYS A 163 25.30 4.87 7.43
CA LYS A 163 24.28 3.81 7.37
C LYS A 163 22.88 4.30 7.01
N LYS A 164 22.70 5.60 6.73
CA LYS A 164 21.41 6.18 6.38
C LYS A 164 20.99 5.83 4.96
N VAL A 165 19.73 5.54 4.78
CA VAL A 165 19.13 5.20 3.48
C VAL A 165 18.58 6.46 2.83
N LEU A 166 18.96 6.71 1.58
CA LEU A 166 18.43 7.80 0.78
C LEU A 166 17.03 7.45 0.27
N VAL A 167 16.07 8.35 0.47
CA VAL A 167 14.67 8.17 0.08
C VAL A 167 14.19 9.37 -0.69
N GLY A 168 13.72 9.15 -1.93
CA GLY A 168 12.99 10.15 -2.70
C GLY A 168 11.58 10.31 -2.16
N VAL A 169 11.16 11.56 -2.06
CA VAL A 169 9.81 11.97 -1.61
C VAL A 169 9.20 12.84 -2.69
N ALA A 170 7.98 12.52 -3.12
CA ALA A 170 7.18 13.35 -4.00
C ALA A 170 5.79 13.55 -3.40
N VAL A 171 5.27 14.77 -3.42
CA VAL A 171 3.95 15.09 -2.86
C VAL A 171 3.21 16.12 -3.69
N GLU A 172 1.93 15.86 -3.95
CA GLU A 172 1.03 16.84 -4.58
C GLU A 172 0.76 18.00 -3.63
N VAL A 173 0.89 19.23 -4.15
CA VAL A 173 0.52 20.45 -3.45
C VAL A 173 -0.85 20.91 -3.95
N THR A 174 -1.77 21.17 -3.03
CA THR A 174 -3.13 21.64 -3.35
C THR A 174 -3.29 23.08 -2.94
N GLU A 175 -3.71 23.94 -3.88
CA GLU A 175 -4.02 25.33 -3.62
C GLU A 175 -5.38 25.48 -2.87
N PRO A 176 -5.58 26.50 -2.01
CA PRO A 176 -4.57 27.48 -1.55
C PRO A 176 -3.65 26.92 -0.46
N ARG A 177 -3.98 25.82 0.19
CA ARG A 177 -3.16 25.15 1.21
C ARG A 177 -3.48 23.67 1.31
N GLY A 178 -2.46 22.85 1.45
CA GLY A 178 -2.62 21.42 1.75
C GLY A 178 -1.78 20.54 0.85
N PHE A 179 -1.90 19.25 1.11
CA PHE A 179 -1.14 18.23 0.38
C PHE A 179 -2.10 17.13 -0.09
N GLY A 180 -1.93 16.73 -1.33
CA GLY A 180 -2.63 15.61 -1.94
C GLY A 180 -1.98 14.28 -1.59
N ARG A 181 -1.71 13.50 -2.62
CA ARG A 181 -1.08 12.18 -2.52
C ARG A 181 0.44 12.33 -2.41
N ALA A 182 1.09 11.36 -1.76
CA ALA A 182 2.53 11.29 -1.67
C ALA A 182 3.07 9.97 -2.25
N ARG A 183 4.36 9.96 -2.60
CA ARG A 183 5.16 8.80 -2.98
C ARG A 183 6.49 8.84 -2.26
N MET A 184 6.98 7.68 -1.86
CA MET A 184 8.31 7.51 -1.27
C MET A 184 8.97 6.27 -1.85
N GLN A 185 10.26 6.37 -2.16
CA GLN A 185 11.03 5.26 -2.72
C GLN A 185 12.49 5.35 -2.27
N ILE A 186 13.09 4.22 -1.92
CA ILE A 186 14.52 4.12 -1.67
C ILE A 186 15.27 4.41 -2.98
N LEU A 187 16.29 5.25 -2.88
CA LEU A 187 17.16 5.65 -3.98
C LEU A 187 18.59 5.15 -3.72
N THR A 188 19.30 4.80 -4.77
CA THR A 188 20.71 4.42 -4.66
C THR A 188 21.60 5.63 -4.42
N ASP A 189 21.28 6.74 -5.07
CA ASP A 189 21.99 8.02 -5.00
C ASP A 189 21.07 9.18 -5.43
N ALA A 190 21.60 10.41 -5.40
CA ALA A 190 20.89 11.62 -5.84
C ALA A 190 21.33 12.08 -7.25
N SER A 191 21.75 11.16 -8.12
CA SER A 191 22.08 11.47 -9.51
C SER A 191 20.84 11.61 -10.38
N ALA A 192 20.97 12.26 -11.55
CA ALA A 192 19.90 12.33 -12.54
C ALA A 192 19.46 10.92 -12.99
N GLY A 193 20.42 9.96 -13.11
CA GLY A 193 20.13 8.57 -13.46
C GLY A 193 19.21 7.85 -12.47
N THR A 194 19.13 8.31 -11.23
CA THR A 194 18.23 7.74 -10.19
C THR A 194 16.98 8.61 -9.99
N LEU A 195 17.12 9.93 -9.95
CA LEU A 195 16.03 10.87 -9.68
C LEU A 195 15.02 10.95 -10.83
N HIS A 196 15.48 10.97 -12.08
CA HIS A 196 14.59 11.01 -13.25
C HIS A 196 13.67 9.78 -13.34
N PRO A 197 14.18 8.54 -13.24
CA PRO A 197 13.32 7.35 -13.16
C PRO A 197 12.32 7.39 -11.99
N PHE A 198 12.72 7.90 -10.81
CA PHE A 198 11.80 8.07 -9.69
C PHE A 198 10.66 9.03 -10.05
N ILE A 199 10.97 10.18 -10.64
CA ILE A 199 9.96 11.19 -11.02
C ILE A 199 9.05 10.63 -12.11
N THR A 200 9.60 10.05 -13.19
CA THR A 200 8.80 9.52 -14.30
C THR A 200 7.91 8.34 -13.92
N ALA A 201 8.32 7.55 -12.93
CA ALA A 201 7.49 6.46 -12.40
C ALA A 201 6.30 6.96 -11.54
N HIS A 202 6.42 8.16 -10.94
CA HIS A 202 5.49 8.61 -9.91
C HIS A 202 4.73 9.89 -10.23
N VAL A 203 5.21 10.70 -11.15
CA VAL A 203 4.62 11.99 -11.54
C VAL A 203 4.18 11.94 -12.99
N GLU A 204 3.00 12.46 -13.29
CA GLU A 204 2.45 12.49 -14.63
C GLU A 204 3.21 13.53 -15.49
N PRO A 205 3.60 13.21 -16.73
CA PRO A 205 4.13 14.20 -17.67
C PRO A 205 3.18 15.41 -17.79
N GLY A 206 3.75 16.61 -17.93
CA GLY A 206 2.99 17.88 -17.92
C GLY A 206 2.79 18.48 -16.52
N ALA A 207 3.10 17.74 -15.45
CA ALA A 207 3.05 18.29 -14.09
C ALA A 207 4.13 19.36 -13.87
N ARG A 208 3.83 20.33 -12.98
CA ARG A 208 4.79 21.28 -12.46
C ARG A 208 5.57 20.64 -11.31
N VAL A 209 6.86 20.42 -11.49
CA VAL A 209 7.75 19.79 -10.51
C VAL A 209 8.62 20.85 -9.83
N ILE A 210 8.46 20.99 -8.52
CA ILE A 210 9.23 21.93 -7.69
C ILE A 210 10.29 21.13 -6.93
N THR A 211 11.56 21.56 -6.99
CA THR A 211 12.71 20.92 -6.33
C THR A 211 13.59 21.93 -5.58
N ASP A 212 14.55 21.44 -4.78
CA ASP A 212 15.55 22.28 -4.10
C ASP A 212 16.62 22.88 -5.06
N GLY A 213 16.54 22.56 -6.33
CA GLY A 213 17.51 23.04 -7.35
C GLY A 213 18.82 22.26 -7.36
N TRP A 214 18.87 21.05 -6.78
CA TRP A 214 20.01 20.16 -6.90
C TRP A 214 20.28 19.78 -8.37
N THR A 215 21.57 19.65 -8.75
CA THR A 215 21.98 19.39 -10.13
C THR A 215 21.41 18.09 -10.71
N GLY A 216 21.14 17.10 -9.87
CA GLY A 216 20.50 15.84 -10.26
C GLY A 216 19.07 16.00 -10.82
N TYR A 217 18.42 17.14 -10.61
CA TYR A 217 17.11 17.45 -11.19
C TYR A 217 17.17 18.19 -12.53
N GLN A 218 18.36 18.57 -13.01
CA GLN A 218 18.50 19.25 -14.30
C GLN A 218 18.02 18.36 -15.44
N GLY A 219 17.33 18.97 -16.41
CA GLY A 219 16.83 18.26 -17.60
C GLY A 219 15.46 17.65 -17.45
N LEU A 220 14.73 17.92 -16.37
CA LEU A 220 13.32 17.49 -16.21
C LEU A 220 12.40 18.07 -17.29
N ASP A 221 12.71 19.26 -17.81
CA ASP A 221 11.97 19.88 -18.93
C ASP A 221 12.02 19.01 -20.19
N LYS A 222 13.14 18.33 -20.44
CA LYS A 222 13.30 17.40 -21.56
C LYS A 222 12.47 16.12 -21.41
N LEU A 223 12.02 15.83 -20.19
CA LEU A 223 11.16 14.70 -19.86
C LEU A 223 9.67 15.08 -19.81
N GLY A 224 9.35 16.32 -20.23
CA GLY A 224 7.96 16.81 -20.31
C GLY A 224 7.40 17.39 -19.04
N TYR A 225 8.22 17.84 -18.08
CA TYR A 225 7.80 18.50 -16.85
C TYR A 225 8.06 20.01 -16.91
N THR A 226 7.21 20.80 -16.25
CA THR A 226 7.51 22.20 -15.95
C THR A 226 8.36 22.24 -14.69
N HIS A 227 9.68 22.38 -14.82
CA HIS A 227 10.59 22.33 -13.69
C HIS A 227 10.77 23.72 -13.05
N GLU A 228 10.55 23.80 -11.73
CA GLU A 228 10.74 24.99 -10.92
C GLU A 228 11.76 24.73 -9.80
N PRO A 229 13.04 25.04 -10.00
CA PRO A 229 14.04 24.89 -8.95
C PRO A 229 13.96 26.02 -7.92
N ARG A 230 13.86 25.70 -6.65
CA ARG A 230 13.88 26.63 -5.51
C ARG A 230 15.16 26.49 -4.72
N SER A 231 16.20 27.22 -5.11
CA SER A 231 17.52 27.11 -4.51
C SER A 231 17.56 27.49 -3.04
N GLN A 232 17.86 26.56 -2.18
CA GLN A 232 18.08 26.79 -0.74
C GLN A 232 19.24 27.77 -0.49
N ARG A 233 20.31 27.70 -1.34
CA ARG A 233 21.45 28.63 -1.25
C ARG A 233 21.02 30.06 -1.56
N ALA A 234 20.22 30.27 -2.59
CA ALA A 234 19.72 31.60 -2.95
C ALA A 234 18.77 32.14 -1.88
N ALA A 235 17.91 31.31 -1.29
CA ALA A 235 17.04 31.70 -0.18
C ALA A 235 17.85 32.15 1.06
N ARG A 236 18.86 31.38 1.46
CA ARG A 236 19.75 31.80 2.56
C ARG A 236 20.47 33.12 2.28
N ALA A 237 20.90 33.37 1.05
CA ALA A 237 21.53 34.61 0.65
C ALA A 237 20.57 35.83 0.75
N ARG A 238 19.25 35.58 0.62
CA ARG A 238 18.20 36.61 0.81
C ARG A 238 17.70 36.72 2.26
N GLY A 239 18.23 35.91 3.19
CA GLY A 239 17.75 35.86 4.58
C GLY A 239 16.41 35.14 4.77
N GLU A 240 15.97 34.36 3.75
CA GLU A 240 14.75 33.56 3.80
C GLU A 240 15.02 32.21 4.49
N ASP A 241 13.99 31.63 5.15
CA ASP A 241 14.07 30.28 5.68
C ASP A 241 14.05 29.23 4.56
N PRO A 242 15.13 28.48 4.35
CA PRO A 242 15.15 27.43 3.33
C PRO A 242 14.15 26.31 3.59
N GLY A 243 13.74 26.10 4.86
CA GLY A 243 12.75 25.09 5.24
C GLY A 243 11.34 25.38 4.70
N GLY A 244 11.06 26.67 4.41
CA GLY A 244 9.79 27.10 3.81
C GLY A 244 9.67 26.89 2.30
N LEU A 245 10.74 26.52 1.59
CA LEU A 245 10.73 26.41 0.12
C LEU A 245 9.95 25.20 -0.40
N LEU A 246 10.02 24.09 0.32
CA LEU A 246 9.41 22.81 -0.02
C LEU A 246 8.64 22.23 1.18
N PRO A 247 7.60 22.93 1.66
CA PRO A 247 6.94 22.57 2.91
C PRO A 247 6.27 21.20 2.86
N GLY A 248 5.83 20.75 1.69
CA GLY A 248 5.17 19.47 1.50
C GLY A 248 6.11 18.29 1.71
N VAL A 249 7.23 18.23 1.01
CA VAL A 249 8.19 17.13 1.16
C VAL A 249 8.81 17.11 2.55
N HIS A 250 9.13 18.28 3.14
CA HIS A 250 9.62 18.37 4.51
C HIS A 250 8.59 17.84 5.51
N ARG A 251 7.31 18.16 5.32
CA ARG A 251 6.23 17.63 6.17
C ARG A 251 6.09 16.13 6.06
N ILE A 252 6.10 15.58 4.84
CA ILE A 252 6.02 14.14 4.60
C ILE A 252 7.20 13.41 5.21
N ALA A 253 8.42 13.89 4.96
CA ALA A 253 9.65 13.32 5.53
C ALA A 253 9.62 13.31 7.06
N SER A 254 9.24 14.43 7.69
CA SER A 254 9.12 14.55 9.14
C SER A 254 8.07 13.59 9.73
N LEU A 255 6.90 13.47 9.08
CA LEU A 255 5.86 12.56 9.52
C LEU A 255 6.29 11.09 9.39
N ALA A 256 6.96 10.72 8.29
CA ALA A 256 7.47 9.37 8.07
C ALA A 256 8.54 8.99 9.10
N LYS A 257 9.51 9.88 9.37
CA LYS A 257 10.55 9.68 10.39
C LYS A 257 9.94 9.49 11.78
N ARG A 258 8.99 10.35 12.16
CA ARG A 258 8.29 10.26 13.45
C ARG A 258 7.50 8.97 13.58
N TRP A 259 6.83 8.56 12.50
CA TRP A 259 6.06 7.32 12.49
C TRP A 259 6.96 6.08 12.62
N LEU A 260 8.09 6.04 11.89
CA LEU A 260 9.07 4.96 12.00
C LEU A 260 9.66 4.87 13.41
N LEU A 261 9.96 5.99 14.03
CA LEU A 261 10.49 6.03 15.39
C LEU A 261 9.42 5.65 16.43
N GLY A 262 8.24 6.21 16.35
CA GLY A 262 7.17 6.02 17.35
C GLY A 262 6.54 4.63 17.31
N THR A 263 6.17 4.15 16.11
CA THR A 263 5.49 2.85 15.96
C THR A 263 6.47 1.68 15.94
N HIS A 264 7.65 1.86 15.37
CA HIS A 264 8.64 0.79 15.15
C HIS A 264 9.93 0.99 15.94
N GLN A 265 10.00 2.02 16.79
CA GLN A 265 11.14 2.32 17.68
C GLN A 265 12.50 2.35 16.95
N GLY A 266 12.50 2.76 15.69
CA GLY A 266 13.70 2.79 14.86
C GLY A 266 14.24 1.42 14.44
N SER A 267 13.60 0.32 14.83
CA SER A 267 14.03 -1.06 14.55
C SER A 267 13.75 -1.53 13.12
N VAL A 268 13.72 -0.61 12.17
CA VAL A 268 13.45 -0.93 10.76
C VAL A 268 14.77 -1.18 10.06
N GLN A 269 15.01 -2.42 9.68
CA GLN A 269 16.17 -2.79 8.86
C GLN A 269 16.05 -2.19 7.45
N GLU A 270 17.17 -1.75 6.88
CA GLU A 270 17.24 -1.18 5.52
C GLU A 270 16.53 -2.07 4.50
N ALA A 271 16.78 -3.37 4.59
CA ALA A 271 16.21 -4.38 3.72
C ALA A 271 14.68 -4.38 3.67
N HIS A 272 14.00 -3.95 4.72
CA HIS A 272 12.54 -3.89 4.83
C HIS A 272 11.98 -2.46 4.72
N LEU A 273 12.83 -1.44 4.68
CA LEU A 273 12.42 -0.05 4.77
C LEU A 273 11.37 0.33 3.71
N GLN A 274 11.53 -0.15 2.46
CA GLN A 274 10.54 0.16 1.41
C GLN A 274 9.12 -0.31 1.78
N SER A 275 8.98 -1.47 2.39
CA SER A 275 7.66 -1.98 2.83
C SER A 275 7.00 -1.06 3.86
N TYR A 276 7.78 -0.47 4.76
CA TYR A 276 7.29 0.50 5.73
C TYR A 276 6.95 1.84 5.08
N LEU A 277 7.76 2.31 4.12
CA LEU A 277 7.46 3.51 3.35
C LEU A 277 6.15 3.34 2.55
N ASP A 278 5.93 2.17 1.96
CA ASP A 278 4.70 1.84 1.25
C ASP A 278 3.48 1.86 2.19
N GLU A 279 3.61 1.34 3.42
CA GLU A 279 2.57 1.45 4.46
C GLU A 279 2.31 2.90 4.86
N PHE A 280 3.35 3.67 5.14
CA PHE A 280 3.21 5.09 5.48
C PHE A 280 2.48 5.85 4.37
N VAL A 281 2.90 5.68 3.12
CA VAL A 281 2.28 6.31 1.93
C VAL A 281 0.82 5.87 1.77
N PHE A 282 0.53 4.58 1.95
CA PHE A 282 -0.84 4.06 1.90
C PHE A 282 -1.74 4.74 2.91
N ARG A 283 -1.29 4.88 4.17
CA ARG A 283 -2.02 5.55 5.25
C ARG A 283 -2.15 7.05 5.00
N PHE A 284 -1.07 7.72 4.63
CA PHE A 284 -1.07 9.14 4.35
C PHE A 284 -2.05 9.50 3.23
N ASN A 285 -2.05 8.76 2.14
CA ASN A 285 -2.94 9.01 0.99
C ASN A 285 -4.42 8.79 1.33
N ARG A 286 -4.72 7.98 2.36
CA ARG A 286 -6.10 7.70 2.84
C ARG A 286 -6.47 8.43 4.14
N ARG A 287 -5.64 9.37 4.61
CA ARG A 287 -5.85 10.07 5.89
C ARG A 287 -7.17 10.85 5.96
N ARG A 288 -7.68 11.27 4.81
CA ARG A 288 -8.96 11.99 4.69
C ARG A 288 -10.18 11.07 4.51
N SER A 289 -9.98 9.75 4.42
CA SER A 289 -11.09 8.80 4.31
C SER A 289 -11.94 8.85 5.58
N ARG A 290 -13.23 9.09 5.41
CA ARG A 290 -14.20 9.08 6.52
C ARG A 290 -14.64 7.67 6.90
N SER A 291 -14.49 6.71 5.99
CA SER A 291 -14.85 5.31 6.21
C SER A 291 -13.61 4.43 6.34
N ARG A 292 -13.38 3.87 7.53
CA ARG A 292 -12.30 2.91 7.77
C ARG A 292 -12.63 1.55 7.18
N GLY A 293 -13.90 1.17 7.17
CA GLY A 293 -14.38 -0.03 6.51
C GLY A 293 -14.08 -0.04 5.01
N MET A 294 -14.16 1.12 4.33
CA MET A 294 -13.72 1.24 2.93
C MET A 294 -12.22 0.93 2.76
N VAL A 295 -11.38 1.35 3.71
CA VAL A 295 -9.93 1.06 3.64
C VAL A 295 -9.67 -0.43 3.85
N PHE A 296 -10.39 -1.05 4.80
CA PHE A 296 -10.37 -2.50 5.01
C PHE A 296 -10.82 -3.26 3.75
N TYR A 297 -11.94 -2.87 3.17
CA TYR A 297 -12.47 -3.45 1.93
C TYR A 297 -11.42 -3.41 0.80
N ARG A 298 -10.84 -2.23 0.54
CA ARG A 298 -9.80 -2.06 -0.48
C ARG A 298 -8.53 -2.86 -0.20
N LEU A 299 -8.18 -3.05 1.07
CA LEU A 299 -7.06 -3.90 1.45
C LEU A 299 -7.33 -5.37 1.10
N LEU A 300 -8.53 -5.87 1.37
CA LEU A 300 -8.92 -7.25 1.03
C LEU A 300 -9.04 -7.46 -0.49
N GLU A 301 -9.57 -6.49 -1.26
CA GLU A 301 -9.55 -6.55 -2.73
C GLU A 301 -8.12 -6.71 -3.27
N LEU A 302 -7.18 -5.95 -2.74
CA LEU A 302 -5.77 -6.09 -3.10
C LEU A 302 -5.20 -7.44 -2.69
N ALA A 303 -5.58 -7.95 -1.51
CA ALA A 303 -5.08 -9.19 -0.97
C ALA A 303 -5.56 -10.44 -1.76
N VAL A 304 -6.79 -10.44 -2.27
CA VAL A 304 -7.29 -11.56 -3.10
C VAL A 304 -6.72 -11.54 -4.52
N ALA A 305 -6.31 -10.36 -5.01
CA ALA A 305 -5.69 -10.21 -6.33
C ALA A 305 -4.17 -10.42 -6.32
N HIS A 306 -3.53 -10.45 -5.15
CA HIS A 306 -2.08 -10.50 -5.01
C HIS A 306 -1.58 -11.94 -4.89
N GLU A 307 -0.50 -12.25 -5.60
CA GLU A 307 0.18 -13.54 -5.48
C GLU A 307 0.70 -13.80 -4.05
N PRO A 308 0.77 -15.08 -3.62
CA PRO A 308 1.18 -15.42 -2.27
C PRO A 308 2.64 -15.07 -2.00
N VAL A 309 2.90 -14.36 -0.90
CA VAL A 309 4.25 -14.06 -0.41
C VAL A 309 4.63 -15.05 0.68
N ARG A 310 5.69 -15.81 0.45
CA ARG A 310 6.19 -16.82 1.39
C ARG A 310 7.11 -16.20 2.43
N TYR A 311 7.11 -16.75 3.66
CA TYR A 311 7.98 -16.29 4.74
C TYR A 311 9.46 -16.21 4.31
N ARG A 312 9.96 -17.25 3.63
CA ARG A 312 11.35 -17.26 3.12
C ARG A 312 11.66 -16.10 2.17
N GLN A 313 10.68 -15.64 1.39
CA GLN A 313 10.85 -14.50 0.50
C GLN A 313 10.91 -13.18 1.27
N LEU A 314 10.15 -13.07 2.36
CA LEU A 314 10.21 -11.91 3.24
C LEU A 314 11.56 -11.80 3.93
N VAL A 315 12.16 -12.92 4.36
CA VAL A 315 13.44 -12.94 5.08
C VAL A 315 14.65 -12.84 4.13
N ALA A 316 14.64 -13.57 3.01
CA ALA A 316 15.77 -13.66 2.08
C ALA A 316 15.84 -12.49 1.09
N ASN A 317 14.70 -11.94 0.69
CA ASN A 317 14.60 -10.80 -0.21
C ASN A 317 13.47 -9.89 0.25
N PRO A 318 13.74 -9.00 1.20
CA PRO A 318 12.75 -8.14 1.83
C PRO A 318 12.08 -7.15 0.88
N GLN A 319 12.63 -6.93 -0.29
CA GLN A 319 11.95 -6.23 -1.39
C GLN A 319 11.48 -7.28 -2.40
N PRO A 320 10.22 -7.76 -2.31
CA PRO A 320 9.68 -8.61 -3.36
C PRO A 320 9.81 -7.86 -4.68
N LYS A 321 10.39 -8.52 -5.68
CA LYS A 321 10.34 -8.01 -7.06
C LYS A 321 8.87 -7.64 -7.29
N ARG A 322 8.61 -6.40 -7.67
CA ARG A 322 7.27 -5.96 -8.07
C ARG A 322 6.87 -6.80 -9.30
N VAL A 323 6.30 -7.96 -9.04
CA VAL A 323 5.71 -8.77 -10.09
C VAL A 323 4.45 -8.03 -10.50
N PRO A 324 4.33 -7.60 -11.76
CA PRO A 324 3.06 -7.07 -12.22
C PRO A 324 2.00 -8.16 -11.99
N PRO A 325 0.80 -7.82 -11.51
CA PRO A 325 -0.27 -8.80 -11.42
C PRO A 325 -0.46 -9.36 -12.82
N ARG A 326 -0.76 -10.66 -12.86
CA ARG A 326 -1.26 -11.29 -14.06
C ARG A 326 -2.44 -10.43 -14.54
N PRO A 327 -2.47 -9.98 -15.81
CA PRO A 327 -3.64 -9.29 -16.31
C PRO A 327 -4.86 -10.18 -16.04
N PRO A 328 -6.00 -9.60 -15.66
CA PRO A 328 -7.23 -10.38 -15.54
C PRO A 328 -7.43 -11.14 -16.85
N PRO A 329 -7.86 -12.40 -16.81
CA PRO A 329 -8.13 -13.17 -18.02
C PRO A 329 -9.21 -12.42 -18.83
N GLY A 330 -8.82 -11.91 -20.02
CA GLY A 330 -9.68 -11.27 -21.01
C GLY A 330 -10.35 -9.99 -20.54
N GLY A 331 -10.10 -8.86 -21.25
CA GLY A 331 -10.61 -7.52 -20.95
C GLY A 331 -12.11 -7.47 -20.68
N GLY A 332 -12.46 -7.63 -19.41
CA GLY A 332 -13.76 -7.32 -18.85
C GLY A 332 -13.63 -6.05 -18.02
N HIS A 333 -14.53 -5.13 -18.21
CA HIS A 333 -14.75 -3.97 -17.33
C HIS A 333 -14.78 -4.45 -15.87
N PRO A 334 -14.38 -3.61 -14.89
CA PRO A 334 -14.58 -3.94 -13.49
C PRO A 334 -16.03 -4.38 -13.28
N PRO A 335 -16.25 -5.50 -12.58
CA PRO A 335 -17.58 -6.10 -12.47
C PRO A 335 -18.58 -5.10 -11.90
N SER A 336 -19.76 -5.05 -12.49
CA SER A 336 -20.88 -4.30 -11.94
C SER A 336 -21.23 -4.91 -10.57
N LEU A 337 -21.30 -4.06 -9.55
CA LEU A 337 -21.59 -4.46 -8.16
C LEU A 337 -23.07 -4.85 -7.93
N ASP A 338 -23.84 -5.09 -8.99
CA ASP A 338 -25.29 -5.17 -8.99
C ASP A 338 -25.89 -6.57 -8.82
N ARG A 339 -25.12 -7.60 -8.44
CA ARG A 339 -25.77 -8.87 -8.11
C ARG A 339 -26.03 -8.96 -6.62
N PRO A 340 -27.32 -8.90 -6.17
CA PRO A 340 -27.64 -9.31 -4.81
C PRO A 340 -27.35 -10.81 -4.70
N ARG A 341 -26.30 -11.17 -3.95
CA ARG A 341 -26.23 -12.52 -3.40
C ARG A 341 -27.43 -12.74 -2.48
N ALA A 342 -27.96 -13.95 -2.45
CA ALA A 342 -29.02 -14.35 -1.52
C ALA A 342 -28.76 -13.79 -0.11
N ALA A 343 -29.80 -13.23 0.52
CA ALA A 343 -29.72 -12.59 1.83
C ALA A 343 -28.92 -13.46 2.79
N ARG A 344 -27.82 -12.93 3.29
CA ARG A 344 -26.98 -13.59 4.30
C ARG A 344 -27.40 -13.11 5.67
N PRO A 345 -27.33 -13.96 6.73
CA PRO A 345 -27.89 -13.66 8.05
C PRO A 345 -27.39 -12.35 8.67
N TRP A 346 -26.19 -11.90 8.33
CA TRP A 346 -25.58 -10.66 8.81
C TRP A 346 -25.92 -9.41 8.00
N ARG A 347 -26.78 -9.54 6.96
CA ARG A 347 -27.32 -8.41 6.18
C ARG A 347 -28.74 -8.00 6.57
N THR A 348 -29.36 -8.70 7.52
CA THR A 348 -30.76 -8.50 7.90
C THR A 348 -30.98 -8.02 9.34
N SER A 349 -29.97 -7.42 9.97
CA SER A 349 -30.16 -6.74 11.27
C SER A 349 -29.86 -5.25 11.17
#